data_f6d59bf5986edb3426ab3eb566d4623d
#
_entry.id   f6d59bf5986edb3426ab3eb566d4623d
#
_cell.length_a   1.000
_cell.length_b   1.000
_cell.length_c   1.000
_cell.angle_alpha   90.00
_cell.angle_beta   90.00
_cell.angle_gamma   90.00
#
_symmetry.space_group_name_H-M   'P 1'
#
loop_
_entity.id
_entity.type
_entity.pdbx_description
1 polymer ?
#
loop_
_entity_poly.entity_id
_entity_poly.type
_entity_poly.pdbx_seq_one_letter_code
_entity_poly.pdbx_strand_id
1 'polypeptide(L)'
;GGQQQRVAIARALVCDPEIILLDEPLGALDLKLRKSMQLELKEIQQKTQKTFIYVTHDQEEALTMSDRVVVMNNGVIEQIGSPEDIYNEPVNAFVADFIGEANILNGIMLDDCRIQILGKELECVDKGFGRNTPVDVVIRPEDIEVTAPEDGQLVGIVENTTFKGVHYEMSVRCGKCEILIHSTESAEIGSKIGMRVIPFNIQIMNKLLPFYDNVIEATVTYANQNDNSFEFELEGETVTVPDKYYEEGTKLKITLPPDALSLAGDGVGDLKDLYIESVVYKGEHNEIILESDERKWLMLSDTDEQVATYVPLSFNFSKARFEVISEFSEKEG
;
A
#
# COMPACT_ATOMS: atom_id res chain seq x y z
N GLY A 1 19.02 -26.83 -14.58
CA GLY A 1 18.59 -25.42 -14.56
C GLY A 1 19.63 -24.48 -15.19
N GLY A 2 20.72 -24.12 -14.49
CA GLY A 2 21.64 -23.05 -14.95
C GLY A 2 22.34 -23.28 -16.30
N GLN A 3 22.65 -24.50 -16.68
CA GLN A 3 23.22 -24.78 -18.01
C GLN A 3 22.20 -24.55 -19.13
N GLN A 4 20.93 -24.93 -18.92
CA GLN A 4 19.86 -24.69 -19.88
C GLN A 4 19.65 -23.18 -20.07
N GLN A 5 19.72 -22.40 -18.97
CA GLN A 5 19.59 -20.95 -19.01
C GLN A 5 20.74 -20.30 -19.83
N ARG A 6 21.99 -20.72 -19.60
CA ARG A 6 23.12 -20.25 -20.41
C ARG A 6 22.95 -20.54 -21.89
N VAL A 7 22.45 -21.72 -22.24
CA VAL A 7 22.17 -22.08 -23.63
C VAL A 7 21.07 -21.21 -24.23
N ALA A 8 19.98 -20.91 -23.47
CA ALA A 8 18.92 -20.05 -23.93
C ALA A 8 19.42 -18.61 -24.19
N ILE A 9 20.23 -18.06 -23.30
CA ILE A 9 20.84 -16.74 -23.46
C ILE A 9 21.82 -16.72 -24.64
N ALA A 10 22.69 -17.72 -24.77
CA ALA A 10 23.61 -17.84 -25.91
C ALA A 10 22.87 -17.89 -27.24
N ARG A 11 21.76 -18.64 -27.32
CA ARG A 11 20.89 -18.71 -28.50
C ARG A 11 20.27 -17.36 -28.85
N ALA A 12 19.85 -16.57 -27.89
CA ALA A 12 19.35 -15.22 -28.13
C ALA A 12 20.44 -14.28 -28.66
N LEU A 13 21.65 -14.36 -28.08
CA LEU A 13 22.78 -13.52 -28.43
C LEU A 13 23.36 -13.82 -29.84
N VAL A 14 23.34 -15.07 -30.28
CA VAL A 14 23.88 -15.48 -31.63
C VAL A 14 23.21 -14.73 -32.76
N CYS A 15 21.94 -14.33 -32.62
CA CYS A 15 21.22 -13.54 -33.64
C CYS A 15 21.62 -12.06 -33.65
N ASP A 16 22.53 -11.64 -32.80
CA ASP A 16 23.01 -10.24 -32.60
C ASP A 16 21.86 -9.21 -32.53
N PRO A 17 20.86 -9.41 -31.65
CA PRO A 17 19.72 -8.50 -31.53
C PRO A 17 20.14 -7.18 -30.89
N GLU A 18 19.37 -6.12 -31.11
CA GLU A 18 19.53 -4.84 -30.38
C GLU A 18 18.96 -4.91 -28.96
N ILE A 19 17.88 -5.70 -28.78
CA ILE A 19 17.16 -5.84 -27.51
C ILE A 19 17.02 -7.33 -27.19
N ILE A 20 17.27 -7.68 -25.94
CA ILE A 20 17.07 -9.03 -25.38
C ILE A 20 15.98 -8.96 -24.32
N LEU A 21 14.96 -9.80 -24.48
CA LEU A 21 13.87 -9.93 -23.51
C LEU A 21 14.12 -11.16 -22.64
N LEU A 22 14.11 -10.98 -21.33
CA LEU A 22 14.30 -12.02 -20.32
C LEU A 22 13.06 -12.03 -19.41
N ASP A 23 12.28 -13.08 -19.51
CA ASP A 23 11.08 -13.28 -18.70
C ASP A 23 11.37 -14.29 -17.60
N GLU A 24 11.39 -13.84 -16.36
CA GLU A 24 11.72 -14.60 -15.15
C GLU A 24 12.91 -15.57 -15.29
N PRO A 25 14.05 -15.13 -15.84
CA PRO A 25 15.10 -16.05 -16.27
C PRO A 25 15.77 -16.81 -15.14
N LEU A 26 15.65 -16.36 -13.89
CA LEU A 26 16.32 -16.95 -12.73
C LEU A 26 15.38 -17.60 -11.72
N GLY A 27 14.06 -17.50 -11.91
CA GLY A 27 13.05 -17.96 -10.94
C GLY A 27 13.14 -19.45 -10.56
N ALA A 28 13.59 -20.32 -11.47
CA ALA A 28 13.71 -21.76 -11.22
C ALA A 28 15.07 -22.19 -10.61
N LEU A 29 15.95 -21.26 -10.23
CA LEU A 29 17.29 -21.56 -9.72
C LEU A 29 17.38 -21.48 -8.20
N ASP A 30 18.23 -22.31 -7.60
CA ASP A 30 18.59 -22.16 -6.18
C ASP A 30 19.36 -20.85 -5.92
N LEU A 31 19.31 -20.36 -4.69
CA LEU A 31 19.85 -19.05 -4.31
C LEU A 31 21.33 -18.84 -4.71
N LYS A 32 22.18 -19.86 -4.53
CA LYS A 32 23.62 -19.74 -4.85
C LYS A 32 23.85 -19.65 -6.35
N LEU A 33 23.13 -20.46 -7.13
CA LEU A 33 23.22 -20.46 -8.59
C LEU A 33 22.60 -19.20 -9.15
N ARG A 34 21.50 -18.72 -8.57
CA ARG A 34 20.84 -17.46 -8.93
C ARG A 34 21.82 -16.28 -8.83
N LYS A 35 22.48 -16.09 -7.68
CA LYS A 35 23.49 -15.02 -7.50
C LYS A 35 24.66 -15.12 -8.49
N SER A 36 25.13 -16.34 -8.81
CA SER A 36 26.16 -16.51 -9.82
C SER A 36 25.69 -16.11 -11.21
N MET A 37 24.44 -16.48 -11.57
CA MET A 37 23.86 -16.16 -12.90
C MET A 37 23.53 -14.67 -13.04
N GLN A 38 23.15 -13.99 -11.98
CA GLN A 38 22.97 -12.53 -11.97
C GLN A 38 24.27 -11.81 -12.38
N LEU A 39 25.37 -12.18 -11.78
CA LEU A 39 26.69 -11.62 -12.11
C LEU A 39 27.06 -11.90 -13.56
N GLU A 40 26.88 -13.15 -14.03
CA GLU A 40 27.18 -13.54 -15.41
C GLU A 40 26.32 -12.73 -16.43
N LEU A 41 25.02 -12.56 -16.15
CA LEU A 41 24.12 -11.77 -16.99
C LEU A 41 24.53 -10.30 -17.07
N LYS A 42 24.89 -9.69 -15.92
CA LYS A 42 25.37 -8.31 -15.88
C LYS A 42 26.68 -8.13 -16.64
N GLU A 43 27.61 -9.08 -16.52
CA GLU A 43 28.84 -9.08 -17.34
C GLU A 43 28.57 -9.22 -18.85
N ILE A 44 27.63 -10.08 -19.25
CA ILE A 44 27.26 -10.26 -20.65
C ILE A 44 26.64 -8.97 -21.19
N GLN A 45 25.73 -8.33 -20.46
CA GLN A 45 25.12 -7.06 -20.83
C GLN A 45 26.18 -5.97 -21.00
N GLN A 46 27.11 -5.84 -20.04
CA GLN A 46 28.20 -4.87 -20.11
C GLN A 46 29.17 -5.13 -21.30
N LYS A 47 29.48 -6.39 -21.59
CA LYS A 47 30.36 -6.76 -22.70
C LYS A 47 29.71 -6.57 -24.07
N THR A 48 28.42 -6.83 -24.16
CA THR A 48 27.68 -6.75 -25.43
C THR A 48 27.11 -5.38 -25.71
N GLN A 49 26.95 -4.54 -24.69
CA GLN A 49 26.35 -3.19 -24.76
C GLN A 49 24.91 -3.22 -25.34
N LYS A 50 24.21 -4.35 -25.18
CA LYS A 50 22.83 -4.52 -25.65
C LYS A 50 21.85 -4.05 -24.60
N THR A 51 20.66 -3.68 -25.02
CA THR A 51 19.54 -3.40 -24.12
C THR A 51 18.92 -4.71 -23.66
N PHE A 52 18.88 -4.93 -22.36
CA PHE A 52 18.17 -6.06 -21.74
C PHE A 52 16.90 -5.54 -21.09
N ILE A 53 15.76 -6.14 -21.42
CA ILE A 53 14.51 -5.97 -20.71
C ILE A 53 14.32 -7.22 -19.87
N TYR A 54 14.34 -7.04 -18.56
CA TYR A 54 14.32 -8.11 -17.57
C TYR A 54 13.02 -8.04 -16.78
N VAL A 55 12.16 -9.04 -16.89
CA VAL A 55 10.93 -9.17 -16.12
C VAL A 55 11.18 -10.11 -14.95
N THR A 56 10.88 -9.68 -13.77
CA THR A 56 11.03 -10.48 -12.53
C THR A 56 10.01 -10.03 -11.48
N HIS A 57 9.65 -10.95 -10.59
CA HIS A 57 8.94 -10.68 -9.35
C HIS A 57 9.90 -10.60 -8.13
N ASP A 58 11.20 -10.83 -8.34
CA ASP A 58 12.23 -10.75 -7.31
C ASP A 58 12.77 -9.31 -7.24
N GLN A 59 12.50 -8.64 -6.12
CA GLN A 59 12.88 -7.25 -5.89
C GLN A 59 14.40 -7.07 -5.84
N GLU A 60 15.13 -8.02 -5.21
CA GLU A 60 16.60 -8.00 -5.12
C GLU A 60 17.21 -8.04 -6.53
N GLU A 61 16.63 -8.87 -7.45
CA GLU A 61 17.06 -8.92 -8.85
C GLU A 61 16.84 -7.58 -9.56
N ALA A 62 15.65 -6.99 -9.42
CA ALA A 62 15.33 -5.73 -10.06
C ALA A 62 16.26 -4.59 -9.62
N LEU A 63 16.52 -4.48 -8.31
CA LEU A 63 17.35 -3.42 -7.75
C LEU A 63 18.86 -3.61 -8.05
N THR A 64 19.35 -4.85 -8.04
CA THR A 64 20.81 -5.11 -8.19
C THR A 64 21.29 -5.19 -9.62
N MET A 65 20.41 -5.59 -10.56
CA MET A 65 20.80 -5.86 -11.93
C MET A 65 20.50 -4.71 -12.90
N SER A 66 19.52 -3.87 -12.60
CA SER A 66 18.99 -2.87 -13.54
C SER A 66 19.70 -1.53 -13.45
N ASP A 67 19.77 -0.82 -14.57
CA ASP A 67 20.10 0.62 -14.62
C ASP A 67 18.83 1.48 -14.45
N ARG A 68 17.66 0.91 -14.81
CA ARG A 68 16.34 1.51 -14.62
C ARG A 68 15.34 0.42 -14.25
N VAL A 69 14.52 0.73 -13.26
CA VAL A 69 13.42 -0.13 -12.79
C VAL A 69 12.09 0.47 -13.25
N VAL A 70 11.19 -0.39 -13.68
CA VAL A 70 9.79 -0.06 -13.96
C VAL A 70 8.92 -0.88 -13.03
N VAL A 71 8.24 -0.23 -12.10
CA VAL A 71 7.26 -0.88 -11.23
C VAL A 71 5.91 -0.82 -11.91
N MET A 72 5.26 -1.98 -12.03
CA MET A 72 3.95 -2.11 -12.66
C MET A 72 2.94 -2.72 -11.70
N ASN A 73 1.72 -2.23 -11.75
CA ASN A 73 0.58 -2.77 -11.03
C ASN A 73 -0.61 -2.89 -12.01
N ASN A 74 -1.23 -4.06 -12.11
CA ASN A 74 -2.40 -4.30 -12.98
C ASN A 74 -2.29 -3.75 -14.41
N GLY A 75 -1.09 -3.89 -15.02
CA GLY A 75 -0.83 -3.41 -16.38
C GLY A 75 -0.55 -1.91 -16.49
N VAL A 76 -0.60 -1.16 -15.39
CA VAL A 76 -0.27 0.26 -15.32
C VAL A 76 1.15 0.44 -14.77
N ILE A 77 1.88 1.42 -15.30
CA ILE A 77 3.19 1.80 -14.77
C ILE A 77 2.98 2.74 -13.59
N GLU A 78 3.43 2.30 -12.41
CA GLU A 78 3.38 3.10 -11.18
C GLU A 78 4.56 4.07 -11.08
N GLN A 79 5.77 3.57 -11.32
CA GLN A 79 6.99 4.37 -11.24
C GLN A 79 8.07 3.87 -12.18
N ILE A 80 8.88 4.79 -12.70
CA ILE A 80 10.10 4.50 -13.47
C ILE A 80 11.23 5.34 -12.86
N GLY A 81 12.34 4.69 -12.47
CA GLY A 81 13.48 5.39 -11.89
C GLY A 81 14.75 4.55 -11.88
N SER A 82 15.83 5.10 -11.32
CA SER A 82 16.98 4.30 -10.91
C SER A 82 16.59 3.37 -9.75
N PRO A 83 17.35 2.29 -9.49
CA PRO A 83 17.13 1.47 -8.30
C PRO A 83 17.09 2.29 -6.99
N GLU A 84 17.99 3.25 -6.85
CA GLU A 84 18.03 4.15 -5.70
C GLU A 84 16.78 5.03 -5.60
N ASP A 85 16.28 5.60 -6.71
CA ASP A 85 15.09 6.44 -6.72
C ASP A 85 13.84 5.62 -6.32
N ILE A 86 13.70 4.39 -6.87
CA ILE A 86 12.56 3.52 -6.58
C ILE A 86 12.53 3.11 -5.11
N TYR A 87 13.69 2.87 -4.50
CA TYR A 87 13.81 2.44 -3.11
C TYR A 87 13.67 3.61 -2.12
N ASN A 88 14.37 4.73 -2.40
CA ASN A 88 14.44 5.86 -1.47
C ASN A 88 13.34 6.90 -1.67
N GLU A 89 12.77 7.02 -2.87
CA GLU A 89 11.74 8.01 -3.22
C GLU A 89 10.54 7.34 -3.91
N PRO A 90 9.86 6.35 -3.25
CA PRO A 90 8.69 5.72 -3.82
C PRO A 90 7.55 6.74 -3.98
N VAL A 91 6.86 6.70 -5.13
CA VAL A 91 5.78 7.67 -5.42
C VAL A 91 4.52 7.46 -4.59
N ASN A 92 4.32 6.23 -4.09
CA ASN A 92 3.16 5.85 -3.28
C ASN A 92 3.45 4.64 -2.38
N ALA A 93 2.52 4.35 -1.48
CA ALA A 93 2.62 3.24 -0.53
C ALA A 93 2.74 1.87 -1.20
N PHE A 94 2.09 1.67 -2.36
CA PHE A 94 2.21 0.41 -3.11
C PHE A 94 3.66 0.16 -3.58
N VAL A 95 4.30 1.17 -4.17
CA VAL A 95 5.70 1.03 -4.61
C VAL A 95 6.63 0.80 -3.42
N ALA A 96 6.41 1.52 -2.31
CA ALA A 96 7.21 1.36 -1.09
C ALA A 96 7.15 -0.05 -0.51
N ASP A 97 5.94 -0.62 -0.43
CA ASP A 97 5.68 -1.97 0.08
C ASP A 97 6.19 -3.05 -0.90
N PHE A 98 5.95 -2.84 -2.19
CA PHE A 98 6.34 -3.80 -3.22
C PHE A 98 7.86 -3.95 -3.37
N ILE A 99 8.67 -2.90 -3.10
CA ILE A 99 10.13 -2.90 -3.38
C ILE A 99 10.98 -3.39 -2.19
N GLY A 100 10.40 -3.52 -1.01
CA GLY A 100 11.14 -3.99 0.16
C GLY A 100 10.38 -3.75 1.44
N GLU A 101 10.84 -4.37 2.52
CA GLU A 101 10.24 -4.19 3.84
C GLU A 101 10.20 -2.71 4.22
N ALA A 102 9.05 -2.25 4.68
CA ALA A 102 8.83 -0.85 5.03
C ALA A 102 7.82 -0.71 6.16
N ASN A 103 8.07 0.22 7.07
CA ASN A 103 7.03 0.70 7.97
C ASN A 103 6.25 1.77 7.24
N ILE A 104 5.02 1.47 6.84
CA ILE A 104 4.13 2.41 6.16
C ILE A 104 3.08 2.86 7.17
N LEU A 105 3.09 4.15 7.50
CA LEU A 105 2.31 4.71 8.57
C LEU A 105 1.40 5.83 8.06
N ASN A 106 0.26 6.00 8.72
CA ASN A 106 -0.58 7.16 8.50
C ASN A 106 0.02 8.38 9.17
N GLY A 107 0.21 9.46 8.43
CA GLY A 107 0.73 10.74 8.92
C GLY A 107 -0.15 11.93 8.56
N ILE A 108 0.10 13.05 9.23
CA ILE A 108 -0.50 14.34 8.91
C ILE A 108 0.63 15.34 8.72
N MET A 109 0.75 15.90 7.53
CA MET A 109 1.72 16.96 7.27
C MET A 109 1.25 18.24 7.99
N LEU A 110 1.95 18.63 9.05
CA LEU A 110 1.57 19.82 9.85
C LEU A 110 1.97 21.12 9.16
N ASP A 111 3.13 21.12 8.53
CA ASP A 111 3.71 22.22 7.76
C ASP A 111 4.88 21.66 6.92
N ASP A 112 5.50 22.44 6.07
CA ASP A 112 6.74 22.06 5.40
C ASP A 112 7.78 21.58 6.42
N CYS A 113 8.40 20.44 6.15
CA CYS A 113 9.41 19.78 7.01
C CYS A 113 8.90 19.35 8.40
N ARG A 114 7.59 19.24 8.63
CA ARG A 114 7.01 18.83 9.91
C ARG A 114 5.84 17.87 9.72
N ILE A 115 5.97 16.69 10.26
CA ILE A 115 4.99 15.60 10.16
C ILE A 115 4.52 15.14 11.54
N GLN A 116 3.26 14.75 11.67
CA GLN A 116 2.75 14.05 12.84
C GLN A 116 2.56 12.57 12.48
N ILE A 117 3.19 11.69 13.26
CA ILE A 117 3.11 10.23 13.14
C ILE A 117 2.83 9.65 14.53
N LEU A 118 1.86 8.75 14.66
CA LEU A 118 1.50 8.11 15.95
C LEU A 118 1.29 9.13 17.08
N GLY A 119 0.72 10.30 16.76
CA GLY A 119 0.48 11.38 17.70
C GLY A 119 1.73 12.17 18.14
N LYS A 120 2.89 11.92 17.54
CA LYS A 120 4.14 12.64 17.78
C LYS A 120 4.51 13.51 16.58
N GLU A 121 5.04 14.69 16.85
CA GLU A 121 5.58 15.58 15.84
C GLU A 121 7.05 15.25 15.60
N LEU A 122 7.42 15.04 14.33
CA LEU A 122 8.78 14.78 13.88
C LEU A 122 9.16 15.79 12.78
N GLU A 123 10.47 16.01 12.65
CA GLU A 123 11.02 16.74 11.51
C GLU A 123 11.22 15.81 10.32
N CYS A 124 10.96 16.30 9.11
CA CYS A 124 11.24 15.64 7.83
C CYS A 124 11.89 16.65 6.87
N VAL A 125 12.22 16.21 5.65
CA VAL A 125 12.83 17.09 4.64
C VAL A 125 11.81 17.54 3.58
N ASP A 126 10.69 16.90 3.50
CA ASP A 126 9.67 17.07 2.47
C ASP A 126 8.86 18.35 2.62
N LYS A 127 8.42 18.89 1.47
CA LYS A 127 7.69 20.14 1.35
C LYS A 127 6.60 20.05 0.29
N GLY A 128 5.63 20.98 0.34
CA GLY A 128 4.65 21.14 -0.73
C GLY A 128 3.42 20.25 -0.65
N PHE A 129 3.25 19.45 0.42
CA PHE A 129 2.06 18.60 0.61
C PHE A 129 0.83 19.40 1.11
N GLY A 130 1.05 20.62 1.60
CA GLY A 130 -0.01 21.41 2.21
C GLY A 130 -0.17 21.15 3.71
N ARG A 131 -0.82 22.10 4.38
CA ARG A 131 -1.00 22.08 5.84
C ARG A 131 -2.17 21.18 6.25
N ASN A 132 -1.97 20.37 7.28
CA ASN A 132 -2.94 19.40 7.79
C ASN A 132 -3.41 18.38 6.72
N THR A 133 -2.53 18.05 5.78
CA THR A 133 -2.83 17.08 4.72
C THR A 133 -2.51 15.66 5.22
N PRO A 134 -3.45 14.71 5.13
CA PRO A 134 -3.18 13.30 5.35
C PRO A 134 -2.21 12.76 4.29
N VAL A 135 -1.19 12.05 4.74
CA VAL A 135 -0.12 11.50 3.90
C VAL A 135 0.22 10.07 4.33
N ASP A 136 0.90 9.35 3.47
CA ASP A 136 1.59 8.12 3.83
C ASP A 136 3.03 8.43 4.18
N VAL A 137 3.52 7.78 5.22
CA VAL A 137 4.90 7.95 5.69
C VAL A 137 5.60 6.60 5.63
N VAL A 138 6.73 6.55 4.96
CA VAL A 138 7.57 5.36 4.88
C VAL A 138 8.84 5.57 5.69
N ILE A 139 9.14 4.59 6.53
CA ILE A 139 10.39 4.49 7.28
C ILE A 139 10.93 3.08 7.08
N ARG A 140 12.12 2.97 6.51
CA ARG A 140 12.75 1.67 6.33
C ARG A 140 13.20 1.09 7.67
N PRO A 141 13.08 -0.24 7.89
CA PRO A 141 13.46 -0.87 9.17
C PRO A 141 14.91 -0.60 9.59
N GLU A 142 15.82 -0.52 8.64
CA GLU A 142 17.25 -0.23 8.84
C GLU A 142 17.55 1.22 9.21
N ASP A 143 16.62 2.13 8.95
CA ASP A 143 16.77 3.56 9.24
C ASP A 143 16.33 3.95 10.66
N ILE A 144 15.81 2.98 11.41
CA ILE A 144 15.36 3.19 12.78
C ILE A 144 16.50 2.86 13.75
N GLU A 145 17.00 3.87 14.43
CA GLU A 145 18.00 3.73 15.49
C GLU A 145 17.29 3.38 16.81
N VAL A 146 17.73 2.30 17.45
CA VAL A 146 17.30 1.91 18.79
C VAL A 146 18.03 2.77 19.83
N THR A 147 17.29 3.37 20.75
CA THR A 147 17.81 4.27 21.79
C THR A 147 17.22 3.92 23.15
N ALA A 148 17.68 4.58 24.21
CA ALA A 148 16.98 4.56 25.48
C ALA A 148 15.57 5.20 25.32
N PRO A 149 14.56 4.76 26.08
CA PRO A 149 13.18 5.28 25.94
C PRO A 149 13.07 6.79 26.09
N GLU A 150 13.90 7.42 26.90
CA GLU A 150 13.95 8.87 27.14
C GLU A 150 14.53 9.68 25.98
N ASP A 151 15.35 9.04 25.12
CA ASP A 151 16.05 9.67 24.01
C ASP A 151 15.33 9.42 22.65
N GLY A 152 14.28 8.56 22.65
CA GLY A 152 13.53 8.20 21.45
C GLY A 152 12.47 9.24 21.06
N GLN A 153 12.31 9.46 19.77
CA GLN A 153 11.18 10.22 19.21
C GLN A 153 9.86 9.45 19.36
N LEU A 154 9.92 8.14 19.14
CA LEU A 154 8.86 7.18 19.40
C LEU A 154 9.32 6.21 20.48
N VAL A 155 8.36 5.59 21.18
CA VAL A 155 8.66 4.64 22.24
C VAL A 155 7.72 3.45 22.12
N GLY A 156 8.28 2.24 22.15
CA GLY A 156 7.51 1.02 22.03
C GLY A 156 8.01 -0.11 22.93
N ILE A 157 7.28 -1.22 22.90
CA ILE A 157 7.62 -2.47 23.61
C ILE A 157 8.01 -3.51 22.58
N VAL A 158 9.16 -4.15 22.76
CA VAL A 158 9.65 -5.22 21.88
C VAL A 158 8.76 -6.46 22.06
N GLU A 159 8.11 -6.88 20.99
CA GLU A 159 7.24 -8.07 20.98
C GLU A 159 7.98 -9.31 20.46
N ASN A 160 8.86 -9.10 19.48
CA ASN A 160 9.65 -10.17 18.91
C ASN A 160 11.08 -9.70 18.57
N THR A 161 12.04 -10.62 18.60
CA THR A 161 13.43 -10.40 18.17
C THR A 161 13.93 -11.67 17.50
N THR A 162 14.35 -11.58 16.24
CA THR A 162 14.84 -12.71 15.45
C THR A 162 16.18 -12.38 14.83
N PHE A 163 17.20 -13.23 15.01
CA PHE A 163 18.48 -13.06 14.34
C PHE A 163 18.44 -13.56 12.89
N LYS A 164 18.72 -12.70 11.93
CA LYS A 164 18.72 -12.99 10.49
C LYS A 164 20.11 -13.23 9.89
N GLY A 165 21.12 -13.44 10.74
CA GLY A 165 22.50 -13.75 10.34
C GLY A 165 23.43 -12.53 10.29
N VAL A 166 22.96 -11.36 9.90
CA VAL A 166 23.73 -10.09 9.84
C VAL A 166 23.14 -9.00 10.72
N HIS A 167 21.85 -9.05 10.99
CA HIS A 167 21.12 -8.11 11.86
C HIS A 167 20.06 -8.87 12.66
N TYR A 168 19.53 -8.22 13.66
CA TYR A 168 18.30 -8.60 14.36
C TYR A 168 17.12 -7.88 13.73
N GLU A 169 16.09 -8.62 13.43
CA GLU A 169 14.77 -8.12 13.07
C GLU A 169 13.91 -8.09 14.33
N MET A 170 13.41 -6.92 14.68
CA MET A 170 12.60 -6.71 15.87
C MET A 170 11.24 -6.16 15.50
N SER A 171 10.17 -6.76 16.05
CA SER A 171 8.82 -6.20 16.01
C SER A 171 8.56 -5.44 17.31
N VAL A 172 8.20 -4.17 17.20
CA VAL A 172 8.04 -3.24 18.32
C VAL A 172 6.66 -2.62 18.32
N ARG A 173 5.88 -2.85 19.39
CA ARG A 173 4.54 -2.30 19.55
C ARG A 173 4.59 -0.87 20.07
N CYS A 174 4.15 0.07 19.22
CA CYS A 174 4.00 1.49 19.56
C CYS A 174 2.50 1.87 19.61
N GLY A 175 1.87 1.78 20.76
CA GLY A 175 0.42 1.89 20.90
C GLY A 175 -0.29 0.70 20.25
N LYS A 176 -1.05 0.92 19.20
CA LYS A 176 -1.67 -0.14 18.40
C LYS A 176 -0.83 -0.53 17.18
N CYS A 177 0.15 0.29 16.82
CA CYS A 177 0.96 0.13 15.63
C CYS A 177 2.15 -0.78 15.90
N GLU A 178 2.43 -1.67 14.98
CA GLU A 178 3.63 -2.49 14.93
C GLU A 178 4.69 -1.80 14.06
N ILE A 179 5.91 -1.71 14.57
CA ILE A 179 7.07 -1.14 13.88
C ILE A 179 8.13 -2.22 13.74
N LEU A 180 8.56 -2.47 12.52
CA LEU A 180 9.65 -3.37 12.20
C LEU A 180 10.98 -2.61 12.25
N ILE A 181 11.99 -3.19 12.90
CA ILE A 181 13.33 -2.59 13.04
C ILE A 181 14.39 -3.61 12.65
N HIS A 182 15.35 -3.19 11.85
CA HIS A 182 16.58 -3.93 11.59
C HIS A 182 17.75 -3.28 12.34
N SER A 183 18.36 -4.00 13.28
CA SER A 183 19.45 -3.48 14.10
C SER A 183 20.58 -4.49 14.27
N THR A 184 21.81 -4.02 14.40
CA THR A 184 22.95 -4.87 14.75
C THR A 184 22.96 -5.28 16.22
N GLU A 185 22.16 -4.60 17.04
CA GLU A 185 21.96 -4.89 18.47
C GLU A 185 20.56 -5.44 18.70
N SER A 186 20.44 -6.41 19.60
CA SER A 186 19.14 -6.96 20.02
C SER A 186 18.62 -6.24 21.25
N ALA A 187 17.29 -6.20 21.39
CA ALA A 187 16.62 -5.84 22.64
C ALA A 187 15.83 -7.02 23.19
N GLU A 188 15.67 -7.09 24.51
CA GLU A 188 14.91 -8.17 25.15
C GLU A 188 13.42 -8.04 24.88
N ILE A 189 12.76 -9.16 24.62
CA ILE A 189 11.29 -9.20 24.46
C ILE A 189 10.63 -8.70 25.74
N GLY A 190 9.64 -7.81 25.59
CA GLY A 190 8.96 -7.13 26.70
C GLY A 190 9.68 -5.87 27.19
N SER A 191 10.92 -5.59 26.74
CA SER A 191 11.62 -4.36 27.11
C SER A 191 11.00 -3.15 26.38
N LYS A 192 11.10 -2.00 27.02
CA LYS A 192 10.70 -0.71 26.45
C LYS A 192 11.92 -0.05 25.82
N ILE A 193 11.81 0.30 24.55
CA ILE A 193 12.90 0.97 23.80
C ILE A 193 12.42 2.29 23.22
N GLY A 194 13.37 3.20 23.00
CA GLY A 194 13.20 4.39 22.18
C GLY A 194 13.58 4.09 20.74
N MET A 195 12.95 4.79 19.81
CA MET A 195 13.20 4.73 18.38
C MET A 195 13.46 6.14 17.87
N ARG A 196 14.53 6.31 17.09
CA ARG A 196 14.87 7.58 16.46
C ARG A 196 15.12 7.38 14.98
N VAL A 197 14.61 8.32 14.19
CA VAL A 197 14.80 8.38 12.74
C VAL A 197 15.30 9.75 12.38
N ILE A 198 16.32 9.84 11.54
CA ILE A 198 16.77 11.14 11.05
C ILE A 198 15.79 11.70 10.03
N PRO A 199 15.59 13.04 9.94
CA PRO A 199 14.59 13.65 9.07
C PRO A 199 14.68 13.25 7.60
N PHE A 200 15.88 12.95 7.10
CA PHE A 200 16.13 12.54 5.71
C PHE A 200 15.57 11.15 5.38
N ASN A 201 15.45 10.27 6.38
CA ASN A 201 14.99 8.88 6.23
C ASN A 201 13.47 8.73 6.50
N ILE A 202 12.77 9.84 6.71
CA ILE A 202 11.31 9.88 6.78
C ILE A 202 10.81 10.31 5.40
N GLN A 203 10.26 9.37 4.64
CA GLN A 203 9.78 9.61 3.27
C GLN A 203 8.28 9.87 3.31
N ILE A 204 7.82 10.92 2.64
CA ILE A 204 6.41 11.33 2.66
C ILE A 204 5.81 11.19 1.27
N MET A 205 4.66 10.53 1.20
CA MET A 205 3.96 10.26 -0.05
C MET A 205 2.51 10.72 0.02
N ASN A 206 1.96 11.02 -1.14
CA ASN A 206 0.52 11.20 -1.25
C ASN A 206 -0.20 9.87 -0.99
N LYS A 207 -1.39 9.96 -0.40
CA LYS A 207 -2.29 8.81 -0.30
C LYS A 207 -2.61 8.27 -1.69
N LEU A 208 -2.75 6.93 -1.83
CA LEU A 208 -3.15 6.27 -3.07
C LEU A 208 -4.52 6.75 -3.57
N LEU A 209 -5.43 7.03 -2.64
CA LEU A 209 -6.72 7.61 -2.97
C LEU A 209 -6.79 9.07 -2.48
N PRO A 210 -7.44 9.96 -3.24
CA PRO A 210 -7.62 11.36 -2.87
C PRO A 210 -8.66 11.57 -1.76
N PHE A 211 -9.28 10.51 -1.28
CA PHE A 211 -10.31 10.53 -0.23
C PHE A 211 -9.98 9.50 0.86
N TYR A 212 -10.48 9.73 2.06
CA TYR A 212 -10.42 8.78 3.17
C TYR A 212 -11.77 8.12 3.40
N ASP A 213 -12.87 8.89 3.43
CA ASP A 213 -14.23 8.35 3.57
C ASP A 213 -14.82 8.00 2.19
N ASN A 214 -15.52 6.88 2.10
CA ASN A 214 -16.27 6.49 0.91
C ASN A 214 -17.58 7.29 0.85
N VAL A 215 -17.80 8.01 -0.22
CA VAL A 215 -18.99 8.86 -0.37
C VAL A 215 -19.88 8.34 -1.49
N ILE A 216 -21.15 8.10 -1.16
CA ILE A 216 -22.19 7.68 -2.11
C ILE A 216 -23.22 8.81 -2.20
N GLU A 217 -23.54 9.24 -3.42
CA GLU A 217 -24.73 10.03 -3.70
C GLU A 217 -25.83 9.11 -4.21
N ALA A 218 -26.93 9.04 -3.49
CA ALA A 218 -28.00 8.10 -3.76
C ALA A 218 -29.37 8.79 -3.75
N THR A 219 -30.32 8.24 -4.51
CA THR A 219 -31.73 8.62 -4.43
C THR A 219 -32.47 7.43 -3.86
N VAL A 220 -33.31 7.66 -2.85
CA VAL A 220 -34.16 6.63 -2.26
C VAL A 220 -35.15 6.13 -3.30
N THR A 221 -35.09 4.84 -3.63
CA THR A 221 -35.99 4.20 -4.63
C THR A 221 -37.16 3.53 -3.99
N TYR A 222 -37.02 3.06 -2.75
CA TYR A 222 -38.11 2.46 -1.96
C TYR A 222 -37.94 2.79 -0.49
N ALA A 223 -39.05 2.99 0.24
CA ALA A 223 -39.07 3.32 1.66
C ALA A 223 -40.11 2.49 2.42
N ASN A 224 -39.68 1.82 3.50
CA ASN A 224 -40.54 1.00 4.33
C ASN A 224 -40.61 1.56 5.77
N GLN A 225 -41.75 2.23 6.09
CA GLN A 225 -41.96 2.79 7.42
C GLN A 225 -42.09 1.73 8.53
N ASN A 226 -42.60 0.52 8.20
CA ASN A 226 -42.85 -0.50 9.20
C ASN A 226 -41.53 -1.11 9.72
N ASP A 227 -40.57 -1.28 8.80
CA ASP A 227 -39.25 -1.84 9.11
C ASP A 227 -38.19 -0.75 9.35
N ASN A 228 -38.62 0.53 9.28
CA ASN A 228 -37.71 1.68 9.40
C ASN A 228 -36.48 1.54 8.49
N SER A 229 -36.71 1.24 7.19
CA SER A 229 -35.65 0.99 6.20
C SER A 229 -35.92 1.72 4.90
N PHE A 230 -34.92 1.89 4.09
CA PHE A 230 -35.03 2.38 2.72
C PHE A 230 -34.04 1.65 1.80
N GLU A 231 -34.27 1.75 0.49
CA GLU A 231 -33.44 1.17 -0.55
C GLU A 231 -33.00 2.23 -1.55
N PHE A 232 -31.85 2.00 -2.14
CA PHE A 232 -31.33 2.79 -3.26
C PHE A 232 -30.53 1.90 -4.22
N GLU A 233 -30.38 2.36 -5.45
CA GLU A 233 -29.58 1.66 -6.46
C GLU A 233 -28.12 2.15 -6.41
N LEU A 234 -27.18 1.20 -6.42
CA LEU A 234 -25.75 1.46 -6.46
C LEU A 234 -25.09 0.45 -7.39
N GLU A 235 -24.50 0.94 -8.48
CA GLU A 235 -23.79 0.10 -9.47
C GLU A 235 -24.63 -1.08 -9.98
N GLY A 236 -25.92 -0.87 -10.15
CA GLY A 236 -26.89 -1.87 -10.64
C GLY A 236 -27.38 -2.87 -9.58
N GLU A 237 -26.93 -2.76 -8.34
CA GLU A 237 -27.42 -3.56 -7.22
C GLU A 237 -28.37 -2.73 -6.33
N THR A 238 -29.42 -3.38 -5.81
CA THR A 238 -30.31 -2.73 -4.83
C THR A 238 -29.73 -2.88 -3.43
N VAL A 239 -29.39 -1.75 -2.81
CA VAL A 239 -28.82 -1.71 -1.46
C VAL A 239 -29.89 -1.31 -0.45
N THR A 240 -30.05 -2.13 0.60
CA THR A 240 -31.02 -1.87 1.68
C THR A 240 -30.32 -1.29 2.90
N VAL A 241 -30.82 -0.14 3.40
CA VAL A 241 -30.33 0.50 4.62
C VAL A 241 -31.32 0.24 5.76
N PRO A 242 -30.96 -0.55 6.76
CA PRO A 242 -31.80 -0.82 7.92
C PRO A 242 -31.77 0.33 8.94
N ASP A 243 -32.75 0.36 9.82
CA ASP A 243 -32.86 1.25 10.99
C ASP A 243 -32.85 2.75 10.67
N LYS A 244 -33.18 3.11 9.42
CA LYS A 244 -33.30 4.50 8.97
C LYS A 244 -34.41 4.63 7.96
N TYR A 245 -35.13 5.77 8.01
CA TYR A 245 -36.21 6.07 7.12
C TYR A 245 -36.02 7.42 6.42
N TYR A 246 -36.11 7.41 5.10
CA TYR A 246 -36.23 8.60 4.25
C TYR A 246 -37.28 8.33 3.20
N GLU A 247 -38.07 9.35 2.83
CA GLU A 247 -39.10 9.22 1.81
C GLU A 247 -38.53 8.92 0.42
N GLU A 248 -39.29 8.20 -0.40
CA GLU A 248 -38.93 7.93 -1.80
C GLU A 248 -38.64 9.23 -2.55
N GLY A 249 -37.60 9.23 -3.38
CA GLY A 249 -37.15 10.40 -4.12
C GLY A 249 -36.21 11.32 -3.33
N THR A 250 -35.97 11.07 -2.02
CA THR A 250 -34.99 11.84 -1.24
C THR A 250 -33.61 11.61 -1.78
N LYS A 251 -32.86 12.68 -2.08
CA LYS A 251 -31.45 12.60 -2.46
C LYS A 251 -30.57 12.66 -1.22
N LEU A 252 -29.70 11.70 -1.06
CA LEU A 252 -28.81 11.53 0.10
C LEU A 252 -27.36 11.54 -0.32
N LYS A 253 -26.54 12.18 0.50
CA LYS A 253 -25.10 11.95 0.56
C LYS A 253 -24.83 11.03 1.75
N ILE A 254 -24.33 9.83 1.45
CA ILE A 254 -23.99 8.80 2.43
C ILE A 254 -22.49 8.74 2.53
N THR A 255 -21.94 9.01 3.70
CA THR A 255 -20.51 8.96 3.97
C THR A 255 -20.22 7.75 4.84
N LEU A 256 -19.43 6.82 4.32
CA LEU A 256 -19.01 5.58 4.97
C LEU A 256 -17.51 5.67 5.30
N PRO A 257 -17.10 5.65 6.57
CA PRO A 257 -15.70 5.52 6.90
C PRO A 257 -15.16 4.16 6.42
N PRO A 258 -13.85 4.02 6.16
CA PRO A 258 -13.28 2.78 5.61
C PRO A 258 -13.52 1.52 6.45
N ASP A 259 -13.63 1.67 7.76
CA ASP A 259 -13.94 0.58 8.70
C ASP A 259 -15.44 0.21 8.73
N ALA A 260 -16.28 0.87 7.95
CA ALA A 260 -17.66 0.49 7.71
C ALA A 260 -17.83 -0.51 6.56
N LEU A 261 -16.77 -0.82 5.85
CA LEU A 261 -16.73 -1.77 4.75
C LEU A 261 -16.16 -3.10 5.23
N SER A 262 -16.69 -4.21 4.69
CA SER A 262 -16.17 -5.56 4.95
C SER A 262 -16.40 -6.48 3.76
N LEU A 263 -15.55 -7.49 3.58
CA LEU A 263 -15.79 -8.52 2.59
C LEU A 263 -16.92 -9.45 3.05
N ALA A 264 -17.84 -9.77 2.16
CA ALA A 264 -18.94 -10.67 2.48
C ALA A 264 -18.50 -12.13 2.39
N GLY A 265 -18.56 -12.86 3.51
CA GLY A 265 -18.02 -14.22 3.65
C GLY A 265 -18.71 -15.31 2.82
N ASP A 266 -19.98 -15.11 2.41
CA ASP A 266 -20.79 -16.13 1.72
C ASP A 266 -21.10 -15.77 0.25
N GLY A 267 -20.35 -14.82 -0.34
CA GLY A 267 -20.56 -14.38 -1.72
C GLY A 267 -21.84 -13.53 -1.92
N VAL A 268 -22.50 -13.13 -0.85
CA VAL A 268 -23.68 -12.25 -0.86
C VAL A 268 -23.30 -10.96 -0.15
N GLY A 269 -22.92 -9.94 -0.93
CA GLY A 269 -22.64 -8.58 -0.45
C GLY A 269 -23.64 -7.58 -1.00
N ASP A 270 -23.54 -6.34 -0.54
CA ASP A 270 -24.28 -5.20 -1.09
C ASP A 270 -23.82 -4.85 -2.51
N LEU A 271 -22.52 -5.04 -2.78
CA LEU A 271 -21.94 -5.01 -4.12
C LEU A 271 -21.23 -6.32 -4.43
N LYS A 272 -21.19 -6.71 -5.70
CA LYS A 272 -20.57 -7.94 -6.17
C LYS A 272 -19.37 -7.63 -7.07
N ASP A 273 -18.46 -8.61 -7.16
CA ASP A 273 -17.39 -8.63 -8.14
C ASP A 273 -16.45 -7.40 -8.14
N LEU A 274 -16.13 -6.88 -6.92
CA LEU A 274 -15.11 -5.84 -6.79
C LEU A 274 -13.72 -6.44 -6.86
N TYR A 275 -12.84 -5.80 -7.61
CA TYR A 275 -11.45 -6.22 -7.77
C TYR A 275 -10.57 -5.64 -6.67
N ILE A 276 -9.79 -6.49 -5.98
CA ILE A 276 -8.78 -6.02 -5.02
C ILE A 276 -7.57 -5.49 -5.79
N GLU A 277 -7.46 -4.18 -5.89
CA GLU A 277 -6.39 -3.50 -6.61
C GLU A 277 -5.10 -3.42 -5.79
N SER A 278 -5.21 -3.16 -4.50
CA SER A 278 -4.06 -2.94 -3.61
C SER A 278 -4.41 -3.31 -2.17
N VAL A 279 -3.44 -3.89 -1.49
CA VAL A 279 -3.45 -4.15 -0.04
C VAL A 279 -2.15 -3.60 0.52
N VAL A 280 -2.21 -2.69 1.48
CA VAL A 280 -1.04 -2.08 2.10
C VAL A 280 -1.20 -2.09 3.62
N TYR A 281 -0.28 -2.76 4.31
CA TYR A 281 -0.26 -2.77 5.77
C TYR A 281 0.24 -1.43 6.32
N LYS A 282 -0.50 -0.85 7.25
CA LYS A 282 -0.22 0.47 7.86
C LYS A 282 0.22 0.36 9.33
N GLY A 283 0.81 -0.77 9.72
CA GLY A 283 1.29 -1.03 11.07
C GLY A 283 0.19 -1.41 12.08
N GLU A 284 -1.07 -1.02 11.85
CA GLU A 284 -2.22 -1.33 12.70
C GLU A 284 -3.28 -2.17 11.95
N HIS A 285 -3.47 -1.92 10.67
CA HIS A 285 -4.45 -2.57 9.81
C HIS A 285 -4.00 -2.52 8.34
N ASN A 286 -4.61 -3.32 7.50
CA ASN A 286 -4.47 -3.23 6.06
C ASN A 286 -5.42 -2.17 5.49
N GLU A 287 -4.90 -1.23 4.69
CA GLU A 287 -5.69 -0.40 3.78
C GLU A 287 -5.86 -1.16 2.47
N ILE A 288 -7.11 -1.47 2.11
CA ILE A 288 -7.46 -2.22 0.91
C ILE A 288 -8.19 -1.30 -0.06
N ILE A 289 -7.67 -1.22 -1.27
CA ILE A 289 -8.34 -0.51 -2.37
C ILE A 289 -9.07 -1.55 -3.20
N LEU A 290 -10.38 -1.37 -3.30
CA LEU A 290 -11.26 -2.17 -4.14
C LEU A 290 -11.71 -1.31 -5.32
N GLU A 291 -11.74 -1.89 -6.52
CA GLU A 291 -12.18 -1.23 -7.74
C GLU A 291 -13.42 -1.92 -8.30
N SER A 292 -14.43 -1.12 -8.59
CA SER A 292 -15.59 -1.50 -9.38
C SER A 292 -15.52 -0.81 -10.76
N ASP A 293 -16.48 -1.07 -11.64
CA ASP A 293 -16.59 -0.42 -12.95
C ASP A 293 -16.76 1.11 -12.85
N GLU A 294 -17.30 1.61 -11.75
CA GLU A 294 -17.67 3.02 -11.59
C GLU A 294 -16.74 3.81 -10.67
N ARG A 295 -16.15 3.16 -9.66
CA ARG A 295 -15.34 3.85 -8.64
C ARG A 295 -14.39 2.94 -7.88
N LYS A 296 -13.55 3.59 -7.06
CA LYS A 296 -12.72 2.91 -6.07
C LYS A 296 -13.30 3.06 -4.67
N TRP A 297 -13.08 2.05 -3.85
CA TRP A 297 -13.50 1.96 -2.46
C TRP A 297 -12.29 1.77 -1.57
N LEU A 298 -12.27 2.43 -0.41
CA LEU A 298 -11.25 2.23 0.61
C LEU A 298 -11.84 1.44 1.77
N MET A 299 -11.23 0.31 2.10
CA MET A 299 -11.63 -0.54 3.22
C MET A 299 -10.45 -0.74 4.18
N LEU A 300 -10.73 -0.83 5.48
CA LEU A 300 -9.77 -1.27 6.49
C LEU A 300 -10.04 -2.72 6.87
N SER A 301 -8.99 -3.53 6.96
CA SER A 301 -9.08 -4.93 7.36
C SER A 301 -7.94 -5.32 8.29
N ASP A 302 -8.25 -6.20 9.26
CA ASP A 302 -7.25 -6.82 10.13
C ASP A 302 -6.68 -8.13 9.52
N THR A 303 -7.18 -8.53 8.34
CA THR A 303 -6.77 -9.76 7.63
C THR A 303 -6.04 -9.42 6.35
N ASP A 304 -5.10 -10.30 5.97
CA ASP A 304 -4.41 -10.22 4.69
C ASP A 304 -5.31 -10.76 3.58
N GLU A 305 -5.61 -9.90 2.61
CA GLU A 305 -6.39 -10.26 1.44
C GLU A 305 -5.48 -10.43 0.21
N GLN A 306 -5.91 -11.28 -0.71
CA GLN A 306 -5.13 -11.51 -1.93
C GLN A 306 -5.42 -10.45 -2.99
N VAL A 307 -4.40 -9.71 -3.39
CA VAL A 307 -4.47 -8.81 -4.55
C VAL A 307 -4.83 -9.58 -5.82
N ALA A 308 -5.47 -8.92 -6.77
CA ALA A 308 -5.92 -9.49 -8.04
C ALA A 308 -7.03 -10.56 -7.90
N THR A 309 -7.86 -10.46 -6.87
CA THR A 309 -9.06 -11.29 -6.69
C THR A 309 -10.34 -10.47 -6.74
N TYR A 310 -11.45 -11.11 -7.13
CA TYR A 310 -12.77 -10.50 -7.10
C TYR A 310 -13.51 -10.92 -5.82
N VAL A 311 -14.09 -9.95 -5.16
CA VAL A 311 -14.75 -10.14 -3.86
C VAL A 311 -16.07 -9.36 -3.76
N PRO A 312 -17.05 -9.85 -3.01
CA PRO A 312 -18.24 -9.09 -2.69
C PRO A 312 -17.97 -8.16 -1.49
N LEU A 313 -18.57 -6.98 -1.51
CA LEU A 313 -18.44 -5.94 -0.49
C LEU A 313 -19.75 -5.74 0.26
N SER A 314 -19.70 -5.62 1.57
CA SER A 314 -20.84 -5.29 2.44
C SER A 314 -20.61 -4.00 3.19
N PHE A 315 -21.70 -3.24 3.40
CA PHE A 315 -21.69 -1.97 4.10
C PHE A 315 -22.31 -2.06 5.50
N ASN A 316 -21.61 -1.53 6.47
CA ASN A 316 -22.16 -1.33 7.82
C ASN A 316 -22.71 0.09 7.97
N PHE A 317 -23.97 0.28 7.62
CA PHE A 317 -24.64 1.57 7.66
C PHE A 317 -24.83 2.15 9.06
N SER A 318 -24.61 1.37 10.14
CA SER A 318 -24.64 1.92 11.50
C SER A 318 -23.51 2.93 11.75
N LYS A 319 -22.41 2.84 10.99
CA LYS A 319 -21.29 3.77 11.03
C LYS A 319 -21.42 4.93 10.03
N ALA A 320 -22.38 4.88 9.13
CA ALA A 320 -22.55 5.87 8.07
C ALA A 320 -23.15 7.18 8.58
N ARG A 321 -22.74 8.28 7.96
CA ARG A 321 -23.38 9.59 8.07
C ARG A 321 -24.27 9.84 6.86
N PHE A 322 -25.47 10.35 7.10
CA PHE A 322 -26.47 10.64 6.08
C PHE A 322 -26.80 12.11 6.07
N GLU A 323 -26.70 12.73 4.92
CA GLU A 323 -27.04 14.14 4.71
C GLU A 323 -28.03 14.24 3.55
N VAL A 324 -29.16 14.93 3.76
CA VAL A 324 -30.11 15.20 2.68
C VAL A 324 -29.56 16.29 1.78
N ILE A 325 -29.42 15.98 0.49
CA ILE A 325 -29.03 16.95 -0.52
C ILE A 325 -30.24 17.80 -0.85
N SER A 326 -30.32 19.03 -0.28
CA SER A 326 -31.33 20.01 -0.68
C SER A 326 -30.93 20.59 -2.04
N GLU A 327 -31.80 20.48 -3.03
CA GLU A 327 -31.68 21.30 -4.24
C GLU A 327 -31.88 22.78 -3.83
N PHE A 328 -30.77 23.49 -3.57
CA PHE A 328 -30.87 24.95 -3.59
C PHE A 328 -31.18 25.35 -5.03
N SER A 329 -32.42 25.76 -5.23
CA SER A 329 -32.85 26.43 -6.45
C SER A 329 -31.95 27.64 -6.69
N GLU A 330 -31.05 27.56 -7.68
CA GLU A 330 -30.61 28.76 -8.37
C GLU A 330 -31.81 29.38 -9.06
N LYS A 331 -32.54 30.18 -8.29
CA LYS A 331 -33.47 31.20 -8.84
C LYS A 331 -33.21 32.48 -8.06
N GLU A 332 -32.82 33.45 -8.86
CA GLU A 332 -32.72 34.89 -8.62
C GLU A 332 -31.32 35.48 -8.61
N GLY A 333 -31.07 36.25 -9.69
CA GLY A 333 -30.29 37.40 -9.75
C GLY A 333 -29.77 37.72 -11.13
#